data_6b79f499abc8645eba188b555a2d2283
#
_entry.id   6b79f499abc8645eba188b555a2d2283
#
_cell.length_a   1.000
_cell.length_b   1.000
_cell.length_c   1.000
_cell.angle_alpha   90.00
_cell.angle_beta   90.00
_cell.angle_gamma   90.00
#
_symmetry.space_group_name_H-M   'P 1'
#
loop_
_entity.id
_entity.type
_entity.pdbx_description
1 polymer ?
#
loop_
_entity_poly.entity_id
_entity_poly.type
_entity_poly.pdbx_seq_one_letter_code
_entity_poly.pdbx_strand_id
1 'polypeptide(L)'
;MRDGTVAIACDPEAIPREERGSHAALARRLFEGQLGAPVPSGAAGEGYQFEVEAALFDDLARWIANERRCCPFLRFTLDVSPAGGLIGLTMTGPEGTRAFIEAEMLGKEEN
;
A
#
# COMPACT_ATOMS: atom_id res chain seq x y z
N MET A 1 -20.61 6.15 21.08
CA MET A 1 -20.21 7.09 20.11
C MET A 1 -18.83 6.78 19.57
N ARG A 2 -18.66 6.94 18.30
CA ARG A 2 -17.39 6.66 17.74
C ARG A 2 -16.40 7.72 18.07
N ASP A 3 -15.20 7.37 18.26
CA ASP A 3 -14.16 8.32 18.59
C ASP A 3 -13.46 8.86 17.36
N GLY A 4 -13.97 8.57 16.19
CA GLY A 4 -13.37 9.02 14.95
C GLY A 4 -12.23 8.19 14.46
N THR A 5 -11.94 7.08 15.12
CA THR A 5 -10.85 6.20 14.71
C THR A 5 -11.24 5.44 13.46
N VAL A 6 -10.33 5.39 12.50
CA VAL A 6 -10.53 4.60 11.29
C VAL A 6 -10.03 3.19 11.56
N ALA A 7 -10.86 2.21 11.22
CA ALA A 7 -10.47 0.81 11.42
C ALA A 7 -9.36 0.42 10.47
N ILE A 8 -8.38 -0.32 10.97
CA ILE A 8 -7.32 -0.89 10.16
C ILE A 8 -7.85 -2.23 9.65
N ALA A 9 -8.64 -2.17 8.61
CA ALA A 9 -9.27 -3.36 8.09
C ALA A 9 -9.46 -3.23 6.59
N CYS A 10 -9.28 -4.34 5.88
CA CYS A 10 -9.48 -4.40 4.46
C CYS A 10 -10.75 -5.17 4.14
N ASP A 11 -11.37 -4.81 3.04
CA ASP A 11 -12.55 -5.48 2.54
C ASP A 11 -12.29 -5.94 1.11
N PRO A 12 -11.80 -7.16 0.94
CA PRO A 12 -11.49 -7.64 -0.41
C PRO A 12 -12.68 -7.65 -1.34
N GLU A 13 -13.90 -7.70 -0.79
CA GLU A 13 -15.09 -7.70 -1.62
C GLU A 13 -15.37 -6.34 -2.24
N ALA A 14 -14.68 -5.30 -1.77
CA ALA A 14 -14.80 -3.99 -2.39
C ALA A 14 -14.11 -3.94 -3.76
N ILE A 15 -13.27 -4.93 -4.06
CA ILE A 15 -12.63 -5.04 -5.36
C ILE A 15 -13.54 -5.86 -6.26
N PRO A 16 -13.78 -5.41 -7.51
CA PRO A 16 -14.62 -6.20 -8.41
C PRO A 16 -14.11 -7.64 -8.50
N ARG A 17 -15.05 -8.57 -8.47
CA ARG A 17 -14.71 -9.98 -8.39
C ARG A 17 -13.74 -10.39 -9.48
N GLU A 18 -13.97 -9.93 -10.71
CA GLU A 18 -13.14 -10.32 -11.84
C GLU A 18 -11.72 -9.74 -11.78
N GLU A 19 -11.49 -8.79 -10.88
CA GLU A 19 -10.16 -8.19 -10.74
C GLU A 19 -9.40 -8.68 -9.53
N ARG A 20 -10.02 -9.52 -8.68
CA ARG A 20 -9.35 -9.89 -7.43
C ARG A 20 -8.10 -10.70 -7.66
N GLY A 21 -8.14 -11.63 -8.62
CA GLY A 21 -6.96 -12.43 -8.92
C GLY A 21 -5.82 -11.60 -9.48
N SER A 22 -6.13 -10.70 -10.41
CA SER A 22 -5.09 -9.86 -10.99
C SER A 22 -4.58 -8.86 -9.97
N HIS A 23 -5.43 -8.41 -9.05
CA HIS A 23 -4.98 -7.50 -8.00
C HIS A 23 -3.92 -8.17 -7.12
N ALA A 24 -4.15 -9.42 -6.73
CA ALA A 24 -3.19 -10.16 -5.93
C ALA A 24 -1.89 -10.37 -6.69
N ALA A 25 -1.98 -10.64 -8.00
CA ALA A 25 -0.80 -10.83 -8.81
C ALA A 25 0.00 -9.54 -8.96
N LEU A 26 -0.70 -8.41 -9.06
CA LEU A 26 -0.03 -7.11 -9.11
C LEU A 26 0.74 -6.84 -7.83
N ALA A 27 0.13 -7.16 -6.68
CA ALA A 27 0.80 -6.94 -5.41
C ALA A 27 2.11 -7.71 -5.34
N ARG A 28 2.08 -8.98 -5.79
CA ARG A 28 3.29 -9.77 -5.80
C ARG A 28 4.35 -9.19 -6.71
N ARG A 29 3.93 -8.78 -7.91
CA ARG A 29 4.87 -8.21 -8.88
C ARG A 29 5.51 -6.93 -8.36
N LEU A 30 4.73 -6.09 -7.69
CA LEU A 30 5.22 -4.80 -7.24
C LEU A 30 6.09 -4.91 -5.99
N PHE A 31 5.77 -5.82 -5.10
CA PHE A 31 6.38 -5.81 -3.78
C PHE A 31 7.21 -7.04 -3.42
N GLU A 32 7.16 -8.07 -4.23
CA GLU A 32 7.92 -9.27 -3.92
C GLU A 32 9.41 -8.94 -3.85
N GLY A 33 10.03 -9.34 -2.78
CA GLY A 33 11.46 -9.07 -2.59
C GLY A 33 11.79 -7.69 -2.08
N GLN A 34 10.79 -6.81 -1.94
CA GLN A 34 11.03 -5.48 -1.42
C GLN A 34 11.05 -5.50 0.09
N LEU A 35 11.94 -4.71 0.67
CA LEU A 35 11.98 -4.57 2.12
C LEU A 35 11.21 -3.35 2.59
N GLY A 36 11.15 -2.33 1.77
CA GLY A 36 10.54 -1.09 2.16
C GLY A 36 11.30 -0.38 3.26
N ALA A 37 10.91 0.83 3.55
CA ALA A 37 11.49 1.61 4.63
C ALA A 37 10.37 2.13 5.51
N PRO A 38 10.42 1.87 6.82
CA PRO A 38 9.37 2.39 7.70
C PRO A 38 9.34 3.91 7.69
N VAL A 39 8.14 4.45 7.70
CA VAL A 39 7.94 5.89 7.82
C VAL A 39 7.54 6.16 9.26
N PRO A 40 8.32 6.96 10.00
CA PRO A 40 7.97 7.23 11.40
C PRO A 40 6.66 7.99 11.50
N SER A 41 6.01 7.85 12.64
CA SER A 41 4.76 8.53 12.89
C SER A 41 4.94 10.02 12.74
N GLY A 42 3.97 10.66 12.10
CA GLY A 42 4.00 12.09 11.87
C GLY A 42 2.63 12.59 11.52
N ALA A 43 2.58 13.79 10.95
CA ALA A 43 1.29 14.43 10.64
C ALA A 43 0.47 13.59 9.67
N ALA A 44 1.11 12.87 8.76
CA ALA A 44 0.41 12.05 7.77
C ALA A 44 0.17 10.63 8.26
N GLY A 45 0.56 10.31 9.49
CA GLY A 45 0.41 8.96 10.02
C GLY A 45 1.72 8.20 9.95
N GLU A 46 1.61 6.91 10.05
CA GLU A 46 2.76 6.02 9.98
C GLU A 46 2.60 5.08 8.80
N GLY A 47 3.67 4.44 8.38
CA GLY A 47 3.56 3.49 7.28
C GLY A 47 4.89 3.07 6.72
N TYR A 48 4.92 2.88 5.40
CA TYR A 48 6.11 2.41 4.70
C TYR A 48 6.30 3.15 3.39
N GLN A 49 7.55 3.22 2.96
CA GLN A 49 7.92 3.77 1.67
C GLN A 49 8.59 2.68 0.85
N PHE A 50 8.22 2.61 -0.42
CA PHE A 50 8.78 1.65 -1.36
C PHE A 50 9.26 2.38 -2.60
N GLU A 51 10.13 1.72 -3.37
CA GLU A 51 10.56 2.23 -4.65
C GLU A 51 10.17 1.25 -5.73
N VAL A 52 9.50 1.74 -6.76
CA VAL A 52 8.97 0.92 -7.83
C VAL A 52 9.60 1.37 -9.14
N GLU A 53 9.99 0.41 -9.97
CA GLU A 53 10.58 0.73 -11.26
C GLU A 53 9.56 1.45 -12.14
N ALA A 54 10.06 2.44 -12.89
CA ALA A 54 9.18 3.25 -13.73
C ALA A 54 8.39 2.40 -14.73
N ALA A 55 8.97 1.30 -15.18
CA ALA A 55 8.28 0.41 -16.12
C ALA A 55 7.02 -0.19 -15.53
N LEU A 56 6.90 -0.21 -14.20
CA LEU A 56 5.74 -0.77 -13.52
C LEU A 56 4.72 0.29 -13.13
N PHE A 57 4.86 1.51 -13.65
CA PHE A 57 4.00 2.61 -13.22
C PHE A 57 2.52 2.32 -13.48
N ASP A 58 2.20 1.80 -14.67
CA ASP A 58 0.80 1.51 -14.98
C ASP A 58 0.25 0.42 -14.06
N ASP A 59 1.05 -0.60 -13.78
CA ASP A 59 0.65 -1.64 -12.85
C ASP A 59 0.44 -1.08 -11.46
N LEU A 60 1.33 -0.18 -11.04
CA LEU A 60 1.22 0.44 -9.73
C LEU A 60 -0.07 1.25 -9.61
N ALA A 61 -0.39 2.02 -10.65
CA ALA A 61 -1.60 2.82 -10.63
C ALA A 61 -2.84 1.94 -10.54
N ARG A 62 -2.84 0.84 -11.28
CA ARG A 62 -3.98 -0.08 -11.25
C ARG A 62 -4.12 -0.72 -9.87
N TRP A 63 -2.99 -1.09 -9.27
CA TRP A 63 -3.02 -1.69 -7.94
C TRP A 63 -3.58 -0.69 -6.92
N ILE A 64 -3.12 0.56 -6.97
CA ILE A 64 -3.59 1.58 -6.06
C ILE A 64 -5.10 1.80 -6.22
N ALA A 65 -5.59 1.79 -7.46
CA ALA A 65 -7.01 2.03 -7.69
C ALA A 65 -7.88 1.03 -6.94
N ASN A 66 -7.46 -0.23 -6.87
CA ASN A 66 -8.23 -1.24 -6.17
C ASN A 66 -7.86 -1.33 -4.70
N GLU A 67 -6.58 -1.09 -4.37
CA GLU A 67 -6.17 -1.18 -2.99
C GLU A 67 -6.86 -0.12 -2.13
N ARG A 68 -7.06 1.07 -2.66
CA ARG A 68 -7.72 2.11 -1.90
C ARG A 68 -9.19 1.80 -1.64
N ARG A 69 -9.80 0.96 -2.46
CA ARG A 69 -11.16 0.48 -2.20
C ARG A 69 -11.16 -0.56 -1.09
N CYS A 70 -10.18 -1.46 -1.16
CA CYS A 70 -10.07 -2.54 -0.21
C CYS A 70 -9.63 -2.04 1.16
N CYS A 71 -8.68 -1.11 1.18
CA CYS A 71 -8.07 -0.63 2.41
C CYS A 71 -8.26 0.88 2.54
N PRO A 72 -9.46 1.32 2.92
CA PRO A 72 -9.79 2.75 2.89
C PRO A 72 -9.02 3.59 3.91
N PHE A 73 -8.31 2.97 4.84
CA PHE A 73 -7.51 3.71 5.81
C PHE A 73 -6.15 4.11 5.25
N LEU A 74 -5.75 3.58 4.08
CA LEU A 74 -4.45 3.88 3.51
C LEU A 74 -4.47 5.13 2.66
N ARG A 75 -3.44 5.95 2.85
CA ARG A 75 -3.18 7.10 1.99
C ARG A 75 -1.97 6.76 1.14
N PHE A 76 -2.07 7.01 -0.16
CA PHE A 76 -1.01 6.73 -1.11
C PHE A 76 -0.41 8.02 -1.61
N THR A 77 0.90 8.13 -1.55
CA THR A 77 1.62 9.29 -2.05
C THR A 77 2.65 8.80 -3.04
N LEU A 78 2.64 9.39 -4.24
CA LEU A 78 3.59 9.03 -5.27
C LEU A 78 4.57 10.17 -5.52
N ASP A 79 5.83 9.81 -5.67
CA ASP A 79 6.87 10.76 -6.04
C ASP A 79 7.45 10.27 -7.35
N VAL A 80 7.08 10.95 -8.43
CA VAL A 80 7.47 10.53 -9.78
C VAL A 80 8.54 11.46 -10.29
N SER A 81 9.76 10.92 -10.42
CA SER A 81 10.89 11.70 -10.91
C SER A 81 10.81 11.88 -12.43
N PRO A 82 11.39 12.96 -12.95
CA PRO A 82 11.44 13.12 -14.40
C PRO A 82 12.40 12.13 -15.02
N ALA A 83 12.20 11.83 -16.28
CA ALA A 83 13.15 11.07 -17.09
C ALA A 83 13.40 9.63 -16.61
N GLY A 84 12.36 8.97 -16.17
CA GLY A 84 12.50 7.58 -15.77
C GLY A 84 13.12 7.46 -14.39
N GLY A 85 13.51 6.31 -14.01
CA GLY A 85 14.03 6.10 -12.67
C GLY A 85 12.97 5.49 -11.78
N LEU A 86 13.23 5.50 -10.50
CA LEU A 86 12.33 4.86 -9.56
C LEU A 86 11.20 5.80 -9.18
N ILE A 87 10.05 5.20 -8.88
CA ILE A 87 8.90 5.93 -8.41
C ILE A 87 8.77 5.63 -6.92
N GLY A 88 8.73 6.69 -6.11
CA GLY A 88 8.54 6.53 -4.69
C GLY A 88 7.07 6.34 -4.37
N LEU A 89 6.75 5.29 -3.64
CA LEU A 89 5.41 5.04 -3.15
C LEU A 89 5.43 5.06 -1.63
N THR A 90 4.67 5.97 -1.05
CA THR A 90 4.54 6.02 0.40
C THR A 90 3.10 5.71 0.77
N MET A 91 2.93 4.77 1.68
CA MET A 91 1.61 4.41 2.19
C MET A 91 1.58 4.72 3.67
N THR A 92 0.62 5.54 4.07
CA THR A 92 0.49 5.95 5.47
C THR A 92 -0.95 5.80 5.93
N GLY A 93 -1.13 5.81 7.24
CA GLY A 93 -2.44 5.70 7.83
C GLY A 93 -2.35 5.87 9.33
N PRO A 94 -3.45 5.58 10.04
CA PRO A 94 -3.46 5.74 11.49
C PRO A 94 -2.57 4.70 12.16
N GLU A 95 -2.47 4.81 13.46
CA GLU A 95 -1.69 3.87 14.25
C GLU A 95 -2.15 2.44 13.95
N GLY A 96 -1.19 1.55 13.73
CA GLY A 96 -1.47 0.18 13.33
C GLY A 96 -1.20 -0.08 11.86
N THR A 97 -1.07 0.99 11.07
CA THR A 97 -0.87 0.85 9.63
C THR A 97 0.47 0.18 9.32
N ARG A 98 1.52 0.53 10.07
CA ARG A 98 2.83 -0.07 9.81
C ARG A 98 2.78 -1.58 10.00
N ALA A 99 2.19 -2.03 11.10
CA ALA A 99 2.09 -3.46 11.36
C ALA A 99 1.25 -4.16 10.30
N PHE A 100 0.20 -3.49 9.83
CA PHE A 100 -0.64 -4.04 8.77
C PHE A 100 0.18 -4.26 7.49
N ILE A 101 0.96 -3.25 7.10
CA ILE A 101 1.77 -3.36 5.88
C ILE A 101 2.80 -4.47 6.03
N GLU A 102 3.41 -4.58 7.20
CA GLU A 102 4.40 -5.62 7.44
C GLU A 102 3.79 -7.01 7.29
N ALA A 103 2.61 -7.20 7.83
CA ALA A 103 1.97 -8.50 7.77
C ALA A 103 1.45 -8.82 6.37
N GLU A 104 0.78 -7.85 5.74
CA GLU A 104 0.07 -8.13 4.49
C GLU A 104 0.92 -8.02 3.25
N MET A 105 1.90 -7.14 3.25
CA MET A 105 2.68 -6.89 2.04
C MET A 105 4.10 -7.40 2.14
N LEU A 106 4.69 -7.36 3.32
CA LEU A 106 6.06 -7.79 3.49
C LEU A 106 6.18 -9.20 4.03
N GLY A 107 5.04 -9.81 4.36
CA GLY A 107 5.05 -11.18 4.83
C GLY A 107 5.67 -11.39 6.20
N LYS A 108 5.79 -10.33 6.99
CA LYS A 108 6.35 -10.46 8.34
C LYS A 108 5.27 -10.94 9.28
N GLU A 109 5.59 -11.99 10.00
CA GLU A 109 4.65 -12.56 10.95
C GLU A 109 4.87 -11.95 12.30
N GLU A 110 3.76 -11.69 12.96
CA GLU A 110 3.81 -11.22 14.33
C GLU A 110 3.64 -12.39 15.26
N ASN A 111 4.54 -12.58 16.16
CA ASN A 111 4.41 -13.69 17.12
C ASN A 111 4.36 -13.19 18.52
#